data_82acb90c195bb3532ad6f47fad2e71da
#
_entry.id   82acb90c195bb3532ad6f47fad2e71da
#
_cell.length_a   1.000
_cell.length_b   1.000
_cell.length_c   1.000
_cell.angle_alpha   90.00
_cell.angle_beta   90.00
_cell.angle_gamma   90.00
#
_symmetry.space_group_name_H-M   'P 1'
#
loop_
_entity.id
_entity.type
_entity.pdbx_description
1 polymer ?
#
loop_
_entity_poly.entity_id
_entity_poly.type
_entity_poly.pdbx_seq_one_letter_code
_entity_poly.pdbx_strand_id
1 'polypeptide(L)'
;DKVDYYTIEVTDEMVENQIKAYTQRNGKYEKVDAYEENDMLKGLLAELDEEGNTKEGGIQVEGAVMMPSYMKNDEQKAIFANAKVNDVLVFNPNTAYEGNAVEMASLLKIDKEAAAEVKGNFSFQVEEVTRFVNGELNQEIFDQVFGKDVVKTEEEFRAKVKESIAAQFVADSDYKFLIDVRKVL
;
A
#
# COMPACT_ATOMS: atom_id res chain seq x y z
N ASP A 1 11.91 -28.33 -31.38
CA ASP A 1 10.82 -27.40 -31.52
C ASP A 1 10.08 -27.16 -30.20
N LYS A 2 9.66 -28.22 -29.58
CA LYS A 2 8.89 -28.17 -28.34
C LYS A 2 9.72 -27.74 -27.13
N VAL A 3 10.99 -27.99 -27.20
CA VAL A 3 11.94 -27.66 -26.15
C VAL A 3 11.99 -26.17 -25.90
N ASP A 4 11.76 -25.41 -26.94
CA ASP A 4 11.80 -23.95 -26.85
C ASP A 4 10.79 -23.38 -25.87
N TYR A 5 9.74 -24.10 -25.60
CA TYR A 5 8.73 -23.66 -24.63
C TYR A 5 9.23 -23.63 -23.20
N TYR A 6 10.32 -24.30 -22.94
CA TYR A 6 10.85 -24.44 -21.59
C TYR A 6 11.97 -23.45 -21.29
N THR A 7 12.23 -22.55 -22.21
CA THR A 7 13.29 -21.56 -22.04
C THR A 7 12.82 -20.27 -21.40
N ILE A 8 11.81 -20.36 -20.57
CA ILE A 8 11.37 -19.20 -19.80
C ILE A 8 12.43 -18.92 -18.76
N GLU A 9 13.11 -17.79 -18.91
CA GLU A 9 14.14 -17.39 -17.98
C GLU A 9 13.51 -16.73 -16.76
N VAL A 10 13.96 -17.13 -15.59
CA VAL A 10 13.62 -16.44 -14.36
C VAL A 10 14.61 -15.29 -14.20
N THR A 11 14.12 -14.08 -14.37
CA THR A 11 14.96 -12.89 -14.27
C THR A 11 15.15 -12.49 -12.82
N ASP A 12 16.21 -11.71 -12.56
CA ASP A 12 16.44 -11.16 -11.23
C ASP A 12 15.28 -10.26 -10.79
N GLU A 13 14.66 -9.56 -11.74
CA GLU A 13 13.49 -8.74 -11.47
C GLU A 13 12.33 -9.58 -10.92
N MET A 14 12.07 -10.75 -11.48
CA MET A 14 11.03 -11.66 -11.01
C MET A 14 11.31 -12.11 -9.58
N VAL A 15 12.56 -12.44 -9.30
CA VAL A 15 12.99 -12.84 -7.95
C VAL A 15 12.80 -11.69 -6.96
N GLU A 16 13.22 -10.48 -7.33
CA GLU A 16 13.07 -9.31 -6.47
C GLU A 16 11.61 -8.98 -6.20
N ASN A 17 10.74 -9.08 -7.21
CA ASN A 17 9.31 -8.84 -7.03
C ASN A 17 8.69 -9.85 -6.08
N GLN A 18 9.09 -11.10 -6.17
CA GLN A 18 8.59 -12.14 -5.28
C GLN A 18 9.07 -11.93 -3.84
N ILE A 19 10.33 -11.56 -3.67
CA ILE A 19 10.90 -11.26 -2.36
C ILE A 19 10.19 -10.04 -1.76
N LYS A 20 9.95 -9.03 -2.56
CA LYS A 20 9.22 -7.83 -2.13
C LYS A 20 7.83 -8.20 -1.64
N ALA A 21 7.13 -9.10 -2.32
CA ALA A 21 5.81 -9.56 -1.90
C ALA A 21 5.89 -10.26 -0.53
N TYR A 22 6.89 -11.07 -0.30
CA TYR A 22 7.08 -11.73 0.99
C TYR A 22 7.39 -10.73 2.11
N THR A 23 8.26 -9.77 1.86
CA THR A 23 8.60 -8.76 2.86
C THR A 23 7.43 -7.85 3.17
N GLN A 24 6.59 -7.54 2.18
CA GLN A 24 5.38 -6.75 2.40
C GLN A 24 4.37 -7.50 3.29
N ARG A 25 4.22 -8.79 3.12
CA ARG A 25 3.32 -9.59 3.95
C ARG A 25 3.75 -9.59 5.42
N ASN A 26 5.04 -9.51 5.66
CA ASN A 26 5.61 -9.54 7.01
C ASN A 26 5.98 -8.16 7.52
N GLY A 27 5.52 -7.12 6.81
CA GLY A 27 5.73 -5.75 7.23
C GLY A 27 4.90 -5.40 8.45
N LYS A 28 5.30 -4.33 9.11
CA LYS A 28 4.63 -3.83 10.29
C LYS A 28 4.42 -2.33 10.18
N TYR A 29 3.40 -1.85 10.86
CA TYR A 29 3.19 -0.41 11.00
C TYR A 29 3.91 0.06 12.24
N GLU A 30 4.75 1.08 12.08
CA GLU A 30 5.47 1.70 13.18
C GLU A 30 4.97 3.12 13.37
N LYS A 31 4.83 3.53 14.62
CA LYS A 31 4.48 4.91 14.95
C LYS A 31 5.72 5.78 14.86
N VAL A 32 5.60 6.89 14.14
CA VAL A 32 6.69 7.84 13.97
C VAL A 32 6.21 9.24 14.35
N ASP A 33 7.13 10.15 14.56
CA ASP A 33 6.79 11.51 15.03
C ASP A 33 6.51 12.49 13.89
N ALA A 34 7.05 12.23 12.72
CA ALA A 34 6.95 13.13 11.58
C ALA A 34 6.56 12.37 10.31
N TYR A 35 5.73 13.00 9.49
CA TYR A 35 5.25 12.43 8.24
C TYR A 35 6.36 12.40 7.19
N GLU A 36 6.45 11.27 6.51
CA GLU A 36 7.23 11.12 5.29
C GLU A 36 6.32 10.54 4.20
N GLU A 37 6.75 10.61 2.96
CA GLU A 37 5.97 10.10 1.84
C GLU A 37 5.51 8.66 2.09
N ASN A 38 4.25 8.39 1.77
CA ASN A 38 3.58 7.10 1.94
C ASN A 38 3.19 6.74 3.37
N ASP A 39 3.46 7.60 4.34
CA ASP A 39 3.00 7.38 5.71
C ASP A 39 1.49 7.61 5.81
N MET A 40 0.89 7.00 6.83
CA MET A 40 -0.52 7.16 7.13
C MET A 40 -0.69 8.11 8.31
N LEU A 41 -1.60 9.06 8.17
CA LEU A 41 -1.93 10.01 9.22
C LEU A 41 -3.25 9.63 9.86
N LYS A 42 -3.30 9.71 11.17
CA LYS A 42 -4.53 9.53 11.93
C LYS A 42 -4.73 10.74 12.82
N GLY A 43 -5.93 11.25 12.84
CA GLY A 43 -6.21 12.41 13.68
C GLY A 43 -7.65 12.87 13.63
N LEU A 44 -7.88 14.06 14.14
CA LEU A 44 -9.21 14.68 14.18
C LEU A 44 -9.39 15.56 12.95
N LEU A 45 -10.42 15.25 12.19
CA LEU A 45 -10.80 16.00 11.00
C LEU A 45 -12.05 16.80 11.31
N ALA A 46 -12.03 18.10 11.04
CA ALA A 46 -13.16 18.98 11.32
C ALA A 46 -13.40 19.96 10.18
N GLU A 47 -14.65 20.08 9.78
CA GLU A 47 -15.05 21.03 8.74
C GLU A 47 -14.92 22.46 9.28
N LEU A 48 -14.41 23.36 8.44
CA LEU A 48 -14.24 24.77 8.78
C LEU A 48 -15.30 25.64 8.09
N ASP A 49 -15.62 26.74 8.73
CA ASP A 49 -16.50 27.76 8.14
C ASP A 49 -15.70 28.69 7.22
N GLU A 50 -16.36 29.70 6.64
CA GLU A 50 -15.71 30.64 5.74
C GLU A 50 -14.63 31.48 6.41
N GLU A 51 -14.69 31.61 7.73
CA GLU A 51 -13.72 32.37 8.50
C GLU A 51 -12.51 31.54 8.93
N GLY A 52 -12.55 30.24 8.68
CA GLY A 52 -11.47 29.34 9.05
C GLY A 52 -11.61 28.75 10.43
N ASN A 53 -12.74 28.94 11.08
CA ASN A 53 -13.05 28.36 12.39
C ASN A 53 -13.79 27.04 12.21
N THR A 54 -13.76 26.19 13.23
CA THR A 54 -14.53 24.95 13.20
C THR A 54 -16.01 25.25 12.99
N LYS A 55 -16.57 24.68 11.94
CA LYS A 55 -17.97 24.91 11.60
C LYS A 55 -18.89 24.26 12.61
N GLU A 56 -19.79 25.05 13.17
CA GLU A 56 -20.77 24.55 14.12
C GLU A 56 -21.77 23.63 13.38
N GLY A 57 -21.93 22.42 13.87
CA GLY A 57 -22.77 21.43 13.20
C GLY A 57 -22.16 20.84 11.94
N GLY A 58 -20.89 21.16 11.65
CA GLY A 58 -20.19 20.64 10.49
C GLY A 58 -19.69 19.21 10.70
N ILE A 59 -19.05 18.70 9.67
CA ILE A 59 -18.51 17.34 9.68
C ILE A 59 -17.31 17.26 10.61
N GLN A 60 -17.31 16.29 11.52
CA GLN A 60 -16.17 16.00 12.38
C GLN A 60 -15.94 14.49 12.36
N VAL A 61 -14.69 14.09 12.15
CA VAL A 61 -14.31 12.68 12.13
C VAL A 61 -13.20 12.45 13.15
N GLU A 62 -13.52 11.70 14.20
CA GLU A 62 -12.52 11.31 15.18
C GLU A 62 -11.79 10.06 14.66
N GLY A 63 -10.48 10.04 14.82
CA GLY A 63 -9.69 8.93 14.32
C GLY A 63 -9.72 8.80 12.81
N ALA A 64 -9.81 9.93 12.10
CA ALA A 64 -9.76 9.93 10.64
C ALA A 64 -8.40 9.46 10.17
N VAL A 65 -8.40 8.54 9.22
CA VAL A 65 -7.17 7.98 8.66
C VAL A 65 -7.05 8.46 7.22
N MET A 66 -5.88 9.03 6.88
CA MET A 66 -5.66 9.44 5.51
C MET A 66 -4.19 9.22 5.11
N MET A 67 -4.00 9.04 3.82
CA MET A 67 -2.67 8.90 3.23
C MET A 67 -2.48 10.02 2.22
N PRO A 68 -1.78 11.10 2.59
CA PRO A 68 -1.60 12.24 1.69
C PRO A 68 -0.98 11.90 0.34
N SER A 69 -0.20 10.83 0.27
CA SER A 69 0.40 10.39 -0.99
C SER A 69 -0.64 9.98 -2.05
N TYR A 70 -1.87 9.68 -1.64
CA TYR A 70 -2.95 9.39 -2.58
C TYR A 70 -3.69 10.63 -3.07
N MET A 71 -3.39 11.79 -2.50
CA MET A 71 -3.97 13.04 -2.99
C MET A 71 -3.49 13.32 -4.41
N LYS A 72 -4.39 13.84 -5.23
CA LYS A 72 -4.08 14.13 -6.63
C LYS A 72 -3.53 15.54 -6.82
N ASN A 73 -3.86 16.45 -5.92
CA ASN A 73 -3.41 17.82 -6.00
C ASN A 73 -2.11 18.01 -5.22
N ASP A 74 -1.06 18.45 -5.90
CA ASP A 74 0.26 18.58 -5.32
C ASP A 74 0.33 19.65 -4.23
N GLU A 75 -0.42 20.73 -4.35
CA GLU A 75 -0.44 21.79 -3.33
C GLU A 75 -1.02 21.30 -2.01
N GLN A 76 -2.11 20.53 -2.10
CA GLN A 76 -2.73 19.96 -0.92
C GLN A 76 -1.84 18.90 -0.29
N LYS A 77 -1.20 18.10 -1.13
CA LYS A 77 -0.26 17.09 -0.70
C LYS A 77 0.93 17.71 0.04
N ALA A 78 1.42 18.85 -0.45
CA ALA A 78 2.54 19.56 0.16
C ALA A 78 2.22 20.10 1.56
N ILE A 79 0.96 20.35 1.87
CA ILE A 79 0.53 20.80 3.20
C ILE A 79 0.97 19.78 4.26
N PHE A 80 0.96 18.51 3.90
CA PHE A 80 1.29 17.42 4.83
C PHE A 80 2.77 17.03 4.80
N ALA A 81 3.57 17.62 3.90
CA ALA A 81 4.95 17.20 3.68
C ALA A 81 5.83 17.26 4.94
N ASN A 82 5.52 18.17 5.85
CA ASN A 82 6.29 18.34 7.09
C ASN A 82 5.40 18.17 8.33
N ALA A 83 4.32 17.43 8.20
CA ALA A 83 3.38 17.23 9.30
C ALA A 83 4.03 16.44 10.44
N LYS A 84 3.72 16.84 11.66
CA LYS A 84 4.21 16.18 12.87
C LYS A 84 3.04 15.89 13.79
N VAL A 85 3.23 14.99 14.73
CA VAL A 85 2.24 14.72 15.77
C VAL A 85 1.89 16.04 16.49
N ASN A 86 0.62 16.26 16.67
CA ASN A 86 0.00 17.47 17.27
C ASN A 86 -0.11 18.68 16.35
N ASP A 87 0.38 18.61 15.12
CA ASP A 87 0.19 19.68 14.15
C ASP A 87 -1.27 19.76 13.73
N VAL A 88 -1.74 20.98 13.50
CA VAL A 88 -3.06 21.23 12.93
C VAL A 88 -2.85 21.80 11.52
N LEU A 89 -3.37 21.11 10.54
CA LEU A 89 -3.19 21.47 9.13
C LEU A 89 -4.55 21.79 8.53
N VAL A 90 -4.60 22.81 7.69
CA VAL A 90 -5.82 23.19 6.99
C VAL A 90 -5.66 22.79 5.53
N PHE A 91 -6.60 22.01 5.04
CA PHE A 91 -6.59 21.56 3.65
C PHE A 91 -8.00 21.50 3.11
N ASN A 92 -8.12 21.34 1.80
CA ASN A 92 -9.42 21.22 1.13
C ASN A 92 -9.54 19.84 0.51
N PRO A 93 -10.37 18.94 1.07
CA PRO A 93 -10.53 17.60 0.54
C PRO A 93 -11.01 17.55 -0.90
N ASN A 94 -11.90 18.46 -1.28
CA ASN A 94 -12.39 18.53 -2.65
C ASN A 94 -11.24 18.80 -3.63
N THR A 95 -10.39 19.77 -3.30
CA THR A 95 -9.22 20.09 -4.10
C THR A 95 -8.18 18.96 -4.04
N ALA A 96 -7.96 18.40 -2.86
CA ALA A 96 -6.96 17.34 -2.65
C ALA A 96 -7.24 16.11 -3.53
N TYR A 97 -8.48 15.72 -3.62
CA TYR A 97 -8.89 14.53 -4.40
C TYR A 97 -9.56 14.90 -5.73
N GLU A 98 -9.42 16.14 -6.16
CA GLU A 98 -9.96 16.66 -7.43
C GLU A 98 -11.44 16.30 -7.65
N GLY A 99 -12.22 16.40 -6.57
CA GLY A 99 -13.65 16.14 -6.62
C GLY A 99 -14.04 14.66 -6.64
N ASN A 100 -13.10 13.76 -6.32
CA ASN A 100 -13.43 12.34 -6.26
C ASN A 100 -14.29 12.05 -5.04
N ALA A 101 -15.59 11.93 -5.25
CA ALA A 101 -16.56 11.74 -4.18
C ALA A 101 -16.35 10.43 -3.41
N VAL A 102 -15.88 9.40 -4.08
CA VAL A 102 -15.64 8.08 -3.43
C VAL A 102 -14.55 8.20 -2.38
N GLU A 103 -13.43 8.83 -2.72
CA GLU A 103 -12.32 9.01 -1.79
C GLU A 103 -12.68 9.95 -0.65
N MET A 104 -13.40 11.03 -0.97
CA MET A 104 -13.87 11.98 0.04
C MET A 104 -14.86 11.32 1.00
N ALA A 105 -15.78 10.52 0.49
CA ALA A 105 -16.76 9.80 1.30
C ALA A 105 -16.08 8.86 2.29
N SER A 106 -15.05 8.17 1.84
CA SER A 106 -14.27 7.27 2.68
C SER A 106 -13.53 8.02 3.78
N LEU A 107 -12.92 9.14 3.46
CA LEU A 107 -12.19 9.96 4.42
C LEU A 107 -13.13 10.58 5.45
N LEU A 108 -14.22 11.17 4.97
CA LEU A 108 -15.17 11.90 5.81
C LEU A 108 -16.21 11.00 6.47
N LYS A 109 -16.23 9.73 6.11
CA LYS A 109 -17.17 8.72 6.62
C LYS A 109 -18.62 9.14 6.42
N ILE A 110 -18.90 9.66 5.22
CA ILE A 110 -20.24 10.09 4.81
C ILE A 110 -20.59 9.42 3.47
N ASP A 111 -21.83 9.61 3.05
CA ASP A 111 -22.28 9.08 1.77
C ASP A 111 -21.59 9.78 0.60
N LYS A 112 -21.43 9.08 -0.49
CA LYS A 112 -20.83 9.60 -1.72
C LYS A 112 -21.55 10.87 -2.21
N GLU A 113 -22.86 10.88 -2.12
CA GLU A 113 -23.66 12.02 -2.52
C GLU A 113 -23.39 13.25 -1.65
N ALA A 114 -23.29 13.04 -0.34
CA ALA A 114 -22.96 14.11 0.60
C ALA A 114 -21.53 14.59 0.38
N ALA A 115 -20.60 13.68 0.10
CA ALA A 115 -19.20 14.02 -0.15
C ALA A 115 -19.04 14.90 -1.39
N ALA A 116 -19.85 14.67 -2.41
CA ALA A 116 -19.81 15.47 -3.64
C ALA A 116 -20.17 16.93 -3.41
N GLU A 117 -20.92 17.22 -2.36
CA GLU A 117 -21.32 18.57 -1.99
C GLU A 117 -20.34 19.28 -1.07
N VAL A 118 -19.40 18.54 -0.50
CA VAL A 118 -18.39 19.11 0.39
C VAL A 118 -17.33 19.83 -0.42
N LYS A 119 -17.22 21.14 -0.21
CA LYS A 119 -16.28 21.99 -0.95
C LYS A 119 -15.45 22.91 -0.07
N GLY A 120 -15.75 22.92 1.22
CA GLY A 120 -15.06 23.79 2.17
C GLY A 120 -13.74 23.19 2.67
N ASN A 121 -13.03 24.01 3.40
CA ASN A 121 -11.77 23.60 4.02
C ASN A 121 -12.04 22.79 5.29
N PHE A 122 -11.07 21.97 5.64
CA PHE A 122 -11.09 21.16 6.86
C PHE A 122 -9.78 21.36 7.60
N SER A 123 -9.84 21.25 8.92
CA SER A 123 -8.64 21.15 9.73
C SER A 123 -8.38 19.69 10.05
N PHE A 124 -7.13 19.32 10.07
CA PHE A 124 -6.71 17.98 10.47
C PHE A 124 -5.66 18.09 11.55
N GLN A 125 -5.99 17.63 12.74
CA GLN A 125 -5.05 17.59 13.85
C GLN A 125 -4.39 16.21 13.86
N VAL A 126 -3.09 16.18 13.65
CA VAL A 126 -2.34 14.92 13.59
C VAL A 126 -2.20 14.34 14.99
N GLU A 127 -2.78 13.20 15.22
CA GLU A 127 -2.66 12.46 16.49
C GLU A 127 -1.62 11.37 16.41
N GLU A 128 -1.53 10.70 15.27
CA GLU A 128 -0.57 9.65 15.02
C GLU A 128 -0.07 9.71 13.60
N VAL A 129 1.21 9.43 13.41
CA VAL A 129 1.79 9.16 12.10
C VAL A 129 2.28 7.73 12.12
N THR A 130 1.84 6.94 11.16
CA THR A 130 2.18 5.53 11.09
C THR A 130 2.89 5.25 9.78
N ARG A 131 4.01 4.54 9.87
CA ARG A 131 4.80 4.18 8.69
C ARG A 131 4.77 2.69 8.51
N PHE A 132 4.46 2.25 7.29
CA PHE A 132 4.56 0.85 6.95
C PHE A 132 6.02 0.54 6.62
N VAL A 133 6.59 -0.39 7.38
CA VAL A 133 7.97 -0.84 7.18
C VAL A 133 7.89 -2.28 6.69
N ASN A 134 8.48 -2.54 5.52
CA ASN A 134 8.57 -3.90 4.98
C ASN A 134 9.37 -4.76 5.96
N GLY A 135 8.97 -6.03 6.07
CA GLY A 135 9.75 -6.98 6.85
C GLY A 135 11.14 -7.16 6.27
N GLU A 136 12.08 -7.50 7.13
CA GLU A 136 13.44 -7.81 6.68
C GLU A 136 13.55 -9.28 6.35
N LEU A 137 14.42 -9.62 5.39
CA LEU A 137 14.74 -11.00 5.10
C LEU A 137 15.53 -11.58 6.29
N ASN A 138 14.85 -12.40 7.09
CA ASN A 138 15.42 -13.02 8.26
C ASN A 138 14.97 -14.46 8.34
N GLN A 139 15.44 -15.16 9.35
CA GLN A 139 15.12 -16.58 9.52
C GLN A 139 13.61 -16.82 9.64
N GLU A 140 12.90 -15.91 10.27
CA GLU A 140 11.45 -16.03 10.42
C GLU A 140 10.75 -16.10 9.07
N ILE A 141 11.12 -15.19 8.14
CA ILE A 141 10.55 -15.20 6.79
C ILE A 141 10.97 -16.46 6.03
N PHE A 142 12.23 -16.87 6.16
CA PHE A 142 12.73 -18.08 5.51
C PHE A 142 11.92 -19.30 5.95
N ASP A 143 11.65 -19.39 7.25
CA ASP A 143 10.87 -20.49 7.81
C ASP A 143 9.42 -20.48 7.36
N GLN A 144 8.83 -19.30 7.23
CA GLN A 144 7.45 -19.16 6.80
C GLN A 144 7.25 -19.54 5.33
N VAL A 145 8.22 -19.21 4.49
CA VAL A 145 8.11 -19.43 3.04
C VAL A 145 8.50 -20.85 2.65
N PHE A 146 9.58 -21.37 3.16
CA PHE A 146 10.14 -22.67 2.75
C PHE A 146 10.13 -23.73 3.84
N GLY A 147 9.79 -23.37 5.06
CA GLY A 147 9.79 -24.28 6.20
C GLY A 147 10.97 -24.06 7.12
N LYS A 148 10.82 -24.57 8.33
CA LYS A 148 11.81 -24.38 9.39
C LYS A 148 13.16 -24.98 8.99
N ASP A 149 14.21 -24.18 9.16
CA ASP A 149 15.60 -24.57 8.93
C ASP A 149 15.94 -25.04 7.52
N VAL A 150 15.07 -24.79 6.54
CA VAL A 150 15.35 -25.12 5.13
C VAL A 150 16.32 -24.12 4.52
N VAL A 151 16.10 -22.83 4.79
CA VAL A 151 16.94 -21.74 4.27
C VAL A 151 17.51 -20.99 5.46
N LYS A 152 18.81 -20.71 5.44
CA LYS A 152 19.50 -20.05 6.54
C LYS A 152 20.12 -18.72 6.18
N THR A 153 20.28 -18.42 4.89
CA THR A 153 20.88 -17.18 4.41
C THR A 153 20.01 -16.54 3.35
N GLU A 154 20.19 -15.24 3.17
CA GLU A 154 19.50 -14.50 2.10
C GLU A 154 19.86 -15.07 0.72
N GLU A 155 21.11 -15.42 0.52
CA GLU A 155 21.58 -15.98 -0.73
C GLU A 155 20.85 -17.30 -1.05
N GLU A 156 20.73 -18.18 -0.05
CA GLU A 156 19.96 -19.42 -0.19
C GLU A 156 18.48 -19.13 -0.46
N PHE A 157 17.94 -18.13 0.21
CA PHE A 157 16.55 -17.71 0.02
C PHE A 157 16.29 -17.26 -1.42
N ARG A 158 17.18 -16.43 -1.97
CA ARG A 158 17.05 -15.96 -3.34
C ARG A 158 17.15 -17.10 -4.34
N ALA A 159 18.06 -18.02 -4.11
CA ALA A 159 18.22 -19.20 -4.95
C ALA A 159 16.96 -20.08 -4.92
N LYS A 160 16.38 -20.29 -3.74
CA LYS A 160 15.15 -21.07 -3.58
C LYS A 160 13.95 -20.37 -4.23
N VAL A 161 13.85 -19.06 -4.12
CA VAL A 161 12.77 -18.31 -4.78
C VAL A 161 12.89 -18.47 -6.30
N LYS A 162 14.08 -18.33 -6.84
CA LYS A 162 14.33 -18.49 -8.27
C LYS A 162 13.95 -19.88 -8.75
N GLU A 163 14.36 -20.89 -8.02
CA GLU A 163 14.04 -22.29 -8.29
C GLU A 163 12.53 -22.54 -8.24
N SER A 164 11.85 -21.95 -7.24
CA SER A 164 10.41 -22.09 -7.08
C SER A 164 9.64 -21.47 -8.25
N ILE A 165 10.06 -20.30 -8.71
CA ILE A 165 9.44 -19.63 -9.86
C ILE A 165 9.63 -20.48 -11.12
N ALA A 166 10.84 -20.98 -11.35
CA ALA A 166 11.15 -21.83 -12.50
C ALA A 166 10.32 -23.12 -12.46
N ALA A 167 10.15 -23.71 -11.29
CA ALA A 167 9.37 -24.93 -11.12
C ALA A 167 7.89 -24.72 -11.48
N GLN A 168 7.32 -23.57 -11.16
CA GLN A 168 5.94 -23.26 -11.53
C GLN A 168 5.75 -23.22 -13.04
N PHE A 169 6.67 -22.61 -13.76
CA PHE A 169 6.59 -22.53 -15.21
C PHE A 169 6.73 -23.90 -15.86
N VAL A 170 7.64 -24.71 -15.35
CA VAL A 170 7.85 -26.08 -15.86
C VAL A 170 6.60 -26.92 -15.62
N ALA A 171 6.02 -26.84 -14.44
CA ALA A 171 4.81 -27.60 -14.10
C ALA A 171 3.64 -27.24 -15.02
N ASP A 172 3.44 -25.95 -15.27
CA ASP A 172 2.39 -25.51 -16.17
C ASP A 172 2.62 -25.97 -17.60
N SER A 173 3.85 -25.91 -18.07
CA SER A 173 4.22 -26.37 -19.41
C SER A 173 4.03 -27.87 -19.55
N ASP A 174 4.45 -28.63 -18.57
CA ASP A 174 4.29 -30.07 -18.56
C ASP A 174 2.83 -30.50 -18.60
N TYR A 175 2.01 -29.81 -17.85
CA TYR A 175 0.57 -30.06 -17.82
C TYR A 175 -0.05 -29.88 -19.20
N LYS A 176 0.28 -28.80 -19.87
CA LYS A 176 -0.22 -28.51 -21.22
C LYS A 176 0.26 -29.55 -22.21
N PHE A 177 1.50 -29.93 -22.09
CA PHE A 177 2.09 -30.95 -22.96
C PHE A 177 1.37 -32.29 -22.83
N LEU A 178 1.07 -32.70 -21.61
CA LEU A 178 0.35 -33.95 -21.37
C LEU A 178 -1.05 -33.95 -21.99
N ILE A 179 -1.74 -32.83 -21.94
CA ILE A 179 -3.05 -32.68 -22.56
C ILE A 179 -2.94 -32.87 -24.07
N ASP A 180 -1.93 -32.23 -24.69
CA ASP A 180 -1.73 -32.34 -26.14
C ASP A 180 -1.40 -33.76 -26.57
N VAL A 181 -0.58 -34.45 -25.78
CA VAL A 181 -0.25 -35.85 -26.04
C VAL A 181 -1.50 -36.73 -26.01
N ARG A 182 -2.39 -36.49 -25.07
CA ARG A 182 -3.66 -37.22 -24.98
C ARG A 182 -4.54 -37.01 -26.20
N LYS A 183 -4.52 -35.81 -26.76
CA LYS A 183 -5.29 -35.53 -27.98
C LYS A 183 -4.75 -36.28 -29.19
N VAL A 184 -3.45 -36.44 -29.25
CA VAL A 184 -2.81 -37.16 -30.36
C VAL A 184 -3.10 -38.64 -30.28
N LEU A 185 -3.16 -39.16 -29.09
CA LEU A 185 -3.44 -40.60 -28.88
C LEU A 185 -4.92 -40.91 -29.03
#